data_b7c7f3c3d8d11e434b9a38fee5d38fac
#
_entry.id   b7c7f3c3d8d11e434b9a38fee5d38fac
#
_cell.length_a   1.000
_cell.length_b   1.000
_cell.length_c   1.000
_cell.angle_alpha   90.00
_cell.angle_beta   90.00
_cell.angle_gamma   90.00
#
_symmetry.space_group_name_H-M   'P 1'
#
loop_
_entity.id
_entity.type
_entity.pdbx_description
1 polymer ?
#
loop_
_entity_poly.entity_id
_entity_poly.type
_entity_poly.pdbx_seq_one_letter_code
_entity_poly.pdbx_strand_id
1 'polypeptide(L)'
;MATVWDPSHTLGGMAKPPIRMVMVDDHEMVLHGVKAMLSHFEDDVDVIDTATTLERAMSLVTTERPDVLLCDIRLGKDSGLDLCRQAKTVSPDTHVVFLTVYEDEQYLYQALRVGASGYILKRVDGAELVTHLHRVMDGDVVIDPALAGRIAMSAARINAGEFWPGAHLGLTQRESEVLALLVSNHSNKGIAAKLVVSEDTVKTHIRGLYRKLGVSDRGGADAVALREGLFR
;
A
#
# COMPACT_ATOMS: atom_id res chain seq x y z
N MET A 1 -11.57 14.16 23.62
CA MET A 1 -12.88 14.76 23.33
C MET A 1 -13.09 14.59 21.83
N ALA A 2 -13.92 13.63 21.42
CA ALA A 2 -14.23 13.40 20.03
C ALA A 2 -15.21 14.48 19.58
N THR A 3 -14.84 15.26 18.58
CA THR A 3 -15.74 16.25 17.96
C THR A 3 -16.75 15.46 17.13
N VAL A 4 -17.98 15.39 17.61
CA VAL A 4 -19.11 14.82 16.88
C VAL A 4 -19.38 15.74 15.70
N TRP A 5 -19.33 15.20 14.49
CA TRP A 5 -19.73 15.91 13.28
C TRP A 5 -21.23 16.23 13.34
N ASP A 6 -21.57 17.50 13.22
CA ASP A 6 -22.96 17.99 13.23
C ASP A 6 -23.42 18.24 11.79
N PRO A 7 -24.43 17.51 11.26
CA PRO A 7 -24.91 17.66 9.90
C PRO A 7 -25.71 18.95 9.65
N SER A 8 -25.86 19.84 10.64
CA SER A 8 -26.71 21.03 10.53
C SER A 8 -26.02 22.32 10.05
N HIS A 9 -24.75 22.29 9.64
CA HIS A 9 -24.09 23.45 9.02
C HIS A 9 -24.43 23.60 7.54
N THR A 10 -25.73 23.79 7.26
CA THR A 10 -26.21 24.29 5.97
C THR A 10 -26.05 25.82 5.97
N LEU A 11 -24.88 26.31 5.64
CA LEU A 11 -24.71 27.69 5.17
C LEU A 11 -24.62 27.62 3.64
N GLY A 12 -25.56 28.21 2.94
CA GLY A 12 -25.79 28.41 1.50
C GLY A 12 -24.60 28.27 0.54
N GLY A 13 -23.97 27.08 0.49
CA GLY A 13 -22.98 26.69 -0.50
C GLY A 13 -23.63 25.67 -1.41
N MET A 14 -23.43 25.81 -2.73
CA MET A 14 -23.80 24.80 -3.72
C MET A 14 -23.28 23.45 -3.22
N ALA A 15 -24.15 22.44 -3.17
CA ALA A 15 -23.75 21.08 -2.78
C ALA A 15 -22.52 20.68 -3.61
N LYS A 16 -21.45 20.24 -2.96
CA LYS A 16 -20.25 19.78 -3.65
C LYS A 16 -20.65 18.60 -4.52
N PRO A 17 -20.28 18.53 -5.80
CA PRO A 17 -20.66 17.40 -6.63
C PRO A 17 -20.12 16.09 -6.01
N PRO A 18 -20.82 14.96 -6.20
CA PRO A 18 -20.37 13.68 -5.68
C PRO A 18 -18.98 13.32 -6.24
N ILE A 19 -18.19 12.62 -5.43
CA ILE A 19 -16.85 12.14 -5.79
C ILE A 19 -16.98 11.10 -6.89
N ARG A 20 -16.47 11.38 -8.08
CA ARG A 20 -16.48 10.46 -9.21
C ARG A 20 -15.44 9.35 -8.99
N MET A 21 -15.90 8.13 -8.82
CA MET A 21 -15.05 7.01 -8.44
C MET A 21 -15.10 5.85 -9.43
N VAL A 22 -13.92 5.31 -9.79
CA VAL A 22 -13.77 4.01 -10.44
C VAL A 22 -13.30 3.00 -9.41
N MET A 23 -13.89 1.80 -9.41
CA MET A 23 -13.48 0.71 -8.53
C MET A 23 -12.80 -0.42 -9.30
N VAL A 24 -11.75 -1.01 -8.72
CA VAL A 24 -10.96 -2.08 -9.34
C VAL A 24 -10.68 -3.19 -8.34
N ASP A 25 -11.16 -4.39 -8.64
CA ASP A 25 -10.92 -5.60 -7.86
C ASP A 25 -11.10 -6.82 -8.79
N ASP A 26 -10.21 -7.80 -8.73
CA ASP A 26 -10.33 -9.02 -9.54
C ASP A 26 -11.48 -9.95 -9.09
N HIS A 27 -12.13 -9.62 -7.96
CA HIS A 27 -13.31 -10.31 -7.44
C HIS A 27 -14.58 -9.47 -7.66
N GLU A 28 -15.40 -9.84 -8.63
CA GLU A 28 -16.69 -9.15 -8.93
C GLU A 28 -17.60 -9.03 -7.69
N MET A 29 -17.62 -10.03 -6.81
CA MET A 29 -18.42 -9.98 -5.58
C MET A 29 -18.00 -8.83 -4.66
N VAL A 30 -16.72 -8.48 -4.62
CA VAL A 30 -16.23 -7.34 -3.84
C VAL A 30 -16.73 -6.04 -4.44
N LEU A 31 -16.63 -5.87 -5.76
CA LEU A 31 -17.15 -4.70 -6.47
C LEU A 31 -18.65 -4.52 -6.23
N HIS A 32 -19.43 -5.59 -6.34
CA HIS A 32 -20.88 -5.55 -6.06
C HIS A 32 -21.16 -5.23 -4.58
N GLY A 33 -20.42 -5.79 -3.65
CA GLY A 33 -20.57 -5.55 -2.22
C GLY A 33 -20.27 -4.09 -1.85
N VAL A 34 -19.17 -3.52 -2.35
CA VAL A 34 -18.80 -2.13 -2.10
C VAL A 34 -19.82 -1.19 -2.77
N LYS A 35 -20.25 -1.48 -4.00
CA LYS A 35 -21.29 -0.68 -4.69
C LYS A 35 -22.61 -0.69 -3.91
N ALA A 36 -23.04 -1.85 -3.43
CA ALA A 36 -24.26 -1.96 -2.61
C ALA A 36 -24.10 -1.21 -1.27
N MET A 37 -22.93 -1.25 -0.65
CA MET A 37 -22.64 -0.52 0.57
C MET A 37 -22.71 1.01 0.36
N LEU A 38 -22.26 1.50 -0.79
CA LEU A 38 -22.25 2.91 -1.15
C LEU A 38 -23.59 3.42 -1.72
N SER A 39 -24.56 2.54 -2.00
CA SER A 39 -25.85 2.95 -2.58
C SER A 39 -26.69 3.91 -1.72
N HIS A 40 -26.36 4.01 -0.42
CA HIS A 40 -26.99 4.98 0.50
C HIS A 40 -26.27 6.34 0.55
N PHE A 41 -25.18 6.50 -0.22
CA PHE A 41 -24.30 7.67 -0.22
C PHE A 41 -24.11 8.25 -1.63
N GLU A 42 -25.14 8.16 -2.47
CA GLU A 42 -25.09 8.62 -3.88
C GLU A 42 -24.89 10.14 -4.01
N ASP A 43 -25.28 10.89 -2.99
CA ASP A 43 -25.03 12.34 -2.91
C ASP A 43 -23.55 12.67 -2.61
N ASP A 44 -22.79 11.72 -2.05
CA ASP A 44 -21.37 11.88 -1.69
C ASP A 44 -20.43 11.24 -2.71
N VAL A 45 -20.79 10.06 -3.26
CA VAL A 45 -19.94 9.26 -4.13
C VAL A 45 -20.71 8.70 -5.31
N ASP A 46 -20.25 9.00 -6.52
CA ASP A 46 -20.73 8.43 -7.78
C ASP A 46 -19.76 7.35 -8.29
N VAL A 47 -20.17 6.09 -8.21
CA VAL A 47 -19.40 4.96 -8.77
C VAL A 47 -19.66 4.87 -10.26
N ILE A 48 -18.84 5.59 -11.05
CA ILE A 48 -19.04 5.75 -12.50
C ILE A 48 -18.80 4.45 -13.29
N ASP A 49 -17.84 3.60 -12.88
CA ASP A 49 -17.62 2.28 -13.48
C ASP A 49 -16.77 1.37 -12.58
N THR A 50 -16.67 0.09 -12.98
CA THR A 50 -15.88 -0.91 -12.30
C THR A 50 -14.99 -1.68 -13.28
N ALA A 51 -13.86 -2.21 -12.81
CA ALA A 51 -12.95 -3.04 -13.60
C ALA A 51 -12.45 -4.23 -12.79
N THR A 52 -12.25 -5.37 -13.47
CA THR A 52 -11.65 -6.57 -12.88
C THR A 52 -10.23 -6.82 -13.37
N THR A 53 -9.73 -5.99 -14.27
CA THR A 53 -8.39 -6.10 -14.85
C THR A 53 -7.68 -4.75 -14.88
N LEU A 54 -6.35 -4.77 -14.81
CA LEU A 54 -5.52 -3.58 -14.92
C LEU A 54 -5.75 -2.83 -16.24
N GLU A 55 -5.86 -3.57 -17.35
CA GLU A 55 -6.06 -2.97 -18.69
C GLU A 55 -7.38 -2.17 -18.74
N ARG A 56 -8.49 -2.77 -18.27
CA ARG A 56 -9.79 -2.07 -18.22
C ARG A 56 -9.74 -0.88 -17.29
N ALA A 57 -9.11 -1.01 -16.12
CA ALA A 57 -8.94 0.08 -15.17
C ALA A 57 -8.17 1.26 -15.79
N MET A 58 -7.06 1.00 -16.48
CA MET A 58 -6.29 2.06 -17.17
C MET A 58 -7.07 2.73 -18.28
N SER A 59 -7.89 1.97 -19.04
CA SER A 59 -8.82 2.55 -20.02
C SER A 59 -9.76 3.55 -19.35
N LEU A 60 -10.38 3.16 -18.24
CA LEU A 60 -11.31 4.01 -17.48
C LEU A 60 -10.62 5.25 -16.90
N VAL A 61 -9.45 5.10 -16.31
CA VAL A 61 -8.68 6.25 -15.81
C VAL A 61 -8.39 7.27 -16.91
N THR A 62 -8.07 6.78 -18.12
CA THR A 62 -7.72 7.63 -19.26
C THR A 62 -8.94 8.37 -19.81
N THR A 63 -10.08 7.68 -19.92
CA THR A 63 -11.30 8.25 -20.55
C THR A 63 -12.13 9.07 -19.57
N GLU A 64 -12.34 8.55 -18.36
CA GLU A 64 -13.23 9.15 -17.37
C GLU A 64 -12.55 10.16 -16.46
N ARG A 65 -11.22 10.06 -16.27
CA ARG A 65 -10.46 10.88 -15.33
C ARG A 65 -11.16 11.01 -13.98
N PRO A 66 -11.36 9.89 -13.26
CA PRO A 66 -12.10 9.90 -12.00
C PRO A 66 -11.37 10.72 -10.95
N ASP A 67 -12.09 11.27 -9.98
CA ASP A 67 -11.50 11.91 -8.80
C ASP A 67 -10.76 10.88 -7.94
N VAL A 68 -11.36 9.68 -7.79
CA VAL A 68 -10.80 8.58 -7.01
C VAL A 68 -10.77 7.29 -7.82
N LEU A 69 -9.63 6.60 -7.76
CA LEU A 69 -9.44 5.21 -8.17
C LEU A 69 -9.33 4.36 -6.90
N LEU A 70 -10.41 3.66 -6.54
CA LEU A 70 -10.43 2.72 -5.43
C LEU A 70 -10.03 1.34 -5.93
N CYS A 71 -8.89 0.81 -5.53
CA CYS A 71 -8.41 -0.47 -6.08
C CYS A 71 -7.85 -1.41 -5.02
N ASP A 72 -7.93 -2.74 -5.27
CA ASP A 72 -7.16 -3.69 -4.47
C ASP A 72 -5.66 -3.60 -4.82
N ILE A 73 -4.84 -3.96 -3.87
CA ILE A 73 -3.38 -3.99 -4.05
C ILE A 73 -2.92 -5.17 -4.92
N ARG A 74 -3.73 -6.23 -4.98
CA ARG A 74 -3.52 -7.39 -5.85
C ARG A 74 -4.69 -7.55 -6.80
N LEU A 75 -4.39 -7.75 -8.09
CA LEU A 75 -5.38 -7.87 -9.17
C LEU A 75 -5.07 -9.14 -9.98
N GLY A 76 -5.33 -10.30 -9.39
CA GLY A 76 -5.01 -11.59 -9.99
C GLY A 76 -3.49 -11.75 -10.22
N LYS A 77 -3.07 -11.75 -11.49
CA LYS A 77 -1.65 -11.78 -11.88
C LYS A 77 -0.96 -10.40 -11.86
N ASP A 78 -1.75 -9.35 -11.83
CA ASP A 78 -1.29 -7.97 -11.92
C ASP A 78 -1.20 -7.33 -10.52
N SER A 79 -0.60 -6.16 -10.44
CA SER A 79 -0.39 -5.42 -9.19
C SER A 79 -1.15 -4.09 -9.21
N GLY A 80 -1.95 -3.85 -8.18
CA GLY A 80 -2.55 -2.53 -7.97
C GLY A 80 -1.51 -1.42 -7.78
N LEU A 81 -0.30 -1.76 -7.30
CA LEU A 81 0.81 -0.80 -7.22
C LEU A 81 1.27 -0.34 -8.61
N ASP A 82 1.28 -1.26 -9.59
CA ASP A 82 1.61 -0.91 -10.96
C ASP A 82 0.51 -0.07 -11.61
N LEU A 83 -0.76 -0.41 -11.32
CA LEU A 83 -1.90 0.40 -11.72
C LEU A 83 -1.79 1.82 -11.14
N CYS A 84 -1.47 1.97 -9.86
CA CYS A 84 -1.28 3.28 -9.21
C CYS A 84 -0.21 4.12 -9.93
N ARG A 85 0.98 3.53 -10.21
CA ARG A 85 2.05 4.24 -10.94
C ARG A 85 1.60 4.73 -12.31
N GLN A 86 0.93 3.86 -13.07
CA GLN A 86 0.43 4.19 -14.40
C GLN A 86 -0.67 5.25 -14.34
N ALA A 87 -1.63 5.12 -13.42
CA ALA A 87 -2.71 6.08 -13.21
C ALA A 87 -2.16 7.47 -12.88
N LYS A 88 -1.20 7.56 -11.96
CA LYS A 88 -0.54 8.84 -11.60
C LYS A 88 0.23 9.48 -12.77
N THR A 89 0.70 8.70 -13.74
CA THR A 89 1.36 9.22 -14.93
C THR A 89 0.34 9.80 -15.93
N VAL A 90 -0.83 9.14 -16.10
CA VAL A 90 -1.84 9.50 -17.10
C VAL A 90 -2.82 10.54 -16.56
N SER A 91 -3.18 10.44 -15.29
CA SER A 91 -4.11 11.33 -14.58
C SER A 91 -3.54 11.67 -13.20
N PRO A 92 -2.63 12.64 -13.10
CA PRO A 92 -1.96 12.99 -11.83
C PRO A 92 -2.93 13.44 -10.73
N ASP A 93 -4.06 14.03 -11.11
CA ASP A 93 -5.09 14.54 -10.21
C ASP A 93 -5.98 13.43 -9.64
N THR A 94 -6.02 12.24 -10.26
CA THR A 94 -6.75 11.10 -9.73
C THR A 94 -6.11 10.61 -8.43
N HIS A 95 -6.86 10.63 -7.33
CA HIS A 95 -6.45 10.06 -6.06
C HIS A 95 -6.56 8.53 -6.10
N VAL A 96 -5.47 7.83 -5.81
CA VAL A 96 -5.49 6.36 -5.73
C VAL A 96 -5.60 5.93 -4.28
N VAL A 97 -6.67 5.19 -3.97
CA VAL A 97 -6.95 4.65 -2.63
C VAL A 97 -6.96 3.13 -2.72
N PHE A 98 -6.12 2.47 -1.93
CA PHE A 98 -6.15 1.02 -1.81
C PHE A 98 -7.22 0.58 -0.82
N LEU A 99 -8.10 -0.35 -1.26
CA LEU A 99 -9.06 -1.05 -0.42
C LEU A 99 -8.70 -2.54 -0.44
N THR A 100 -8.14 -3.07 0.65
CA THR A 100 -7.49 -4.37 0.62
C THR A 100 -7.68 -5.18 1.92
N VAL A 101 -7.43 -6.48 1.86
CA VAL A 101 -7.39 -7.36 3.04
C VAL A 101 -5.99 -7.47 3.66
N TYR A 102 -4.97 -6.93 3.00
CA TYR A 102 -3.58 -7.08 3.43
C TYR A 102 -3.21 -6.05 4.51
N GLU A 103 -2.93 -6.55 5.70
CA GLU A 103 -2.49 -5.75 6.87
C GLU A 103 -0.96 -5.64 6.97
N ASP A 104 -0.23 -6.04 5.92
CA ASP A 104 1.23 -6.01 5.93
C ASP A 104 1.75 -4.58 5.69
N GLU A 105 2.59 -4.11 6.61
CA GLU A 105 3.23 -2.79 6.52
C GLU A 105 4.03 -2.61 5.22
N GLN A 106 4.55 -3.69 4.64
CA GLN A 106 5.29 -3.63 3.37
C GLN A 106 4.42 -3.12 2.23
N TYR A 107 3.18 -3.62 2.10
CA TYR A 107 2.25 -3.15 1.08
C TYR A 107 1.89 -1.68 1.28
N LEU A 108 1.69 -1.26 2.52
CA LEU A 108 1.41 0.14 2.83
C LEU A 108 2.59 1.04 2.46
N TYR A 109 3.84 0.69 2.83
CA TYR A 109 5.02 1.47 2.43
C TYR A 109 5.16 1.54 0.90
N GLN A 110 4.94 0.43 0.20
CA GLN A 110 4.98 0.42 -1.26
C GLN A 110 3.87 1.30 -1.87
N ALA A 111 2.65 1.25 -1.32
CA ALA A 111 1.52 2.08 -1.74
C ALA A 111 1.83 3.58 -1.60
N LEU A 112 2.35 4.00 -0.45
CA LEU A 112 2.75 5.38 -0.21
C LEU A 112 3.88 5.84 -1.15
N ARG A 113 4.86 4.97 -1.41
CA ARG A 113 5.96 5.26 -2.34
C ARG A 113 5.52 5.46 -3.79
N VAL A 114 4.47 4.78 -4.22
CA VAL A 114 3.91 4.97 -5.59
C VAL A 114 2.90 6.11 -5.66
N GLY A 115 2.69 6.85 -4.57
CA GLY A 115 1.86 8.04 -4.53
C GLY A 115 0.38 7.76 -4.25
N ALA A 116 0.06 6.68 -3.53
CA ALA A 116 -1.29 6.44 -3.05
C ALA A 116 -1.74 7.52 -2.07
N SER A 117 -2.99 7.94 -2.19
CA SER A 117 -3.65 8.90 -1.28
C SER A 117 -4.35 8.19 -0.11
N GLY A 118 -4.50 6.85 -0.15
CA GLY A 118 -5.10 6.12 0.95
C GLY A 118 -4.77 4.62 0.93
N TYR A 119 -4.84 4.01 2.13
CA TYR A 119 -4.73 2.58 2.34
C TYR A 119 -5.72 2.14 3.41
N ILE A 120 -6.78 1.48 3.01
CA ILE A 120 -7.95 1.15 3.82
C ILE A 120 -8.17 -0.36 3.79
N LEU A 121 -8.54 -0.95 4.91
CA LEU A 121 -8.84 -2.37 4.97
C LEU A 121 -10.29 -2.66 4.58
N LYS A 122 -10.55 -3.78 3.88
CA LYS A 122 -11.88 -4.21 3.38
C LYS A 122 -12.91 -4.52 4.49
N ARG A 123 -12.59 -4.24 5.75
CA ARG A 123 -13.51 -4.34 6.90
C ARG A 123 -14.23 -3.01 7.21
N VAL A 124 -13.91 -1.95 6.48
CA VAL A 124 -14.54 -0.63 6.59
C VAL A 124 -16.02 -0.70 6.24
N ASP A 125 -16.85 0.07 6.93
CA ASP A 125 -18.25 0.27 6.54
C ASP A 125 -18.42 1.42 5.54
N GLY A 126 -19.65 1.61 5.01
CA GLY A 126 -19.92 2.62 3.99
C GLY A 126 -19.71 4.05 4.46
N ALA A 127 -20.16 4.39 5.66
CA ALA A 127 -20.04 5.73 6.22
C ALA A 127 -18.57 6.09 6.51
N GLU A 128 -17.82 5.13 7.03
CA GLU A 128 -16.40 5.29 7.28
C GLU A 128 -15.60 5.42 5.95
N LEU A 129 -15.94 4.61 4.93
CA LEU A 129 -15.32 4.72 3.61
C LEU A 129 -15.58 6.08 2.99
N VAL A 130 -16.80 6.59 2.99
CA VAL A 130 -17.16 7.92 2.48
C VAL A 130 -16.39 9.01 3.24
N THR A 131 -16.31 8.91 4.57
CA THR A 131 -15.51 9.84 5.37
C THR A 131 -14.04 9.85 4.95
N HIS A 132 -13.48 8.69 4.69
CA HIS A 132 -12.09 8.56 4.21
C HIS A 132 -11.92 9.17 2.81
N LEU A 133 -12.87 8.96 1.90
CA LEU A 133 -12.83 9.52 0.56
C LEU A 133 -12.88 11.06 0.58
N HIS A 134 -13.73 11.66 1.40
CA HIS A 134 -13.75 13.12 1.58
C HIS A 134 -12.40 13.66 2.08
N ARG A 135 -11.79 13.02 3.07
CA ARG A 135 -10.46 13.41 3.56
C ARG A 135 -9.39 13.32 2.48
N VAL A 136 -9.46 12.30 1.62
CA VAL A 136 -8.56 12.17 0.47
C VAL A 136 -8.75 13.33 -0.49
N MET A 137 -10.00 13.74 -0.75
CA MET A 137 -10.32 14.89 -1.61
C MET A 137 -9.87 16.23 -1.01
N ASP A 138 -9.76 16.31 0.31
CA ASP A 138 -9.20 17.48 1.02
C ASP A 138 -7.66 17.48 1.06
N GLY A 139 -7.01 16.44 0.45
CA GLY A 139 -5.56 16.33 0.32
C GLY A 139 -4.88 15.53 1.43
N ASP A 140 -5.63 14.93 2.34
CA ASP A 140 -5.09 14.04 3.36
C ASP A 140 -4.61 12.71 2.76
N VAL A 141 -3.57 12.14 3.34
CA VAL A 141 -3.23 10.73 3.15
C VAL A 141 -3.92 9.90 4.23
N VAL A 142 -4.85 9.05 3.83
CA VAL A 142 -5.65 8.25 4.75
C VAL A 142 -5.05 6.86 4.93
N ILE A 143 -4.79 6.48 6.17
CA ILE A 143 -4.28 5.15 6.53
C ILE A 143 -5.23 4.55 7.56
N ASP A 144 -5.61 3.27 7.35
CA ASP A 144 -6.41 2.52 8.32
C ASP A 144 -5.81 2.62 9.73
N PRO A 145 -6.61 2.94 10.76
CA PRO A 145 -6.11 3.18 12.12
C PRO A 145 -5.32 2.00 12.71
N ALA A 146 -5.68 0.75 12.34
CA ALA A 146 -4.96 -0.44 12.80
C ALA A 146 -3.53 -0.51 12.25
N LEU A 147 -3.28 0.04 11.07
CA LEU A 147 -1.96 0.11 10.46
C LEU A 147 -1.19 1.34 10.93
N ALA A 148 -1.87 2.48 11.13
CA ALA A 148 -1.26 3.72 11.60
C ALA A 148 -0.53 3.55 12.94
N GLY A 149 -1.12 2.82 13.89
CA GLY A 149 -0.49 2.51 15.18
C GLY A 149 0.80 1.68 15.03
N ARG A 150 0.82 0.72 14.11
CA ARG A 150 1.99 -0.12 13.84
C ARG A 150 3.12 0.69 13.20
N ILE A 151 2.78 1.59 12.27
CA ILE A 151 3.75 2.51 11.67
C ILE A 151 4.34 3.46 12.70
N ALA A 152 3.53 4.03 13.57
CA ALA A 152 4.02 4.91 14.64
C ALA A 152 5.01 4.18 15.56
N MET A 153 4.77 2.91 15.88
CA MET A 153 5.71 2.09 16.62
C MET A 153 7.00 1.79 15.82
N SER A 154 6.88 1.50 14.52
CA SER A 154 8.04 1.30 13.65
C SER A 154 8.86 2.60 13.49
N ALA A 155 8.18 3.74 13.33
CA ALA A 155 8.82 5.05 13.27
C ALA A 155 9.49 5.43 14.60
N ALA A 156 8.90 5.09 15.75
CA ALA A 156 9.50 5.30 17.07
C ALA A 156 10.78 4.47 17.23
N ARG A 157 10.83 3.25 16.71
CA ARG A 157 12.06 2.42 16.68
C ARG A 157 13.15 3.02 15.79
N ILE A 158 12.77 3.58 14.63
CA ILE A 158 13.69 4.30 13.74
C ILE A 158 14.30 5.52 14.47
N ASN A 159 13.48 6.29 15.18
CA ASN A 159 13.93 7.44 15.97
C ASN A 159 14.79 7.04 17.19
N ALA A 160 14.65 5.81 17.69
CA ALA A 160 15.49 5.26 18.76
C ALA A 160 16.86 4.77 18.25
N GLY A 161 17.21 5.00 16.99
CA GLY A 161 18.49 4.58 16.42
C GLY A 161 18.51 3.12 15.92
N GLU A 162 17.37 2.47 15.89
CA GLU A 162 17.21 1.10 15.35
C GLU A 162 16.99 1.10 13.83
N PHE A 163 17.71 1.97 13.11
CA PHE A 163 17.65 2.01 11.66
C PHE A 163 18.69 1.07 11.04
N TRP A 164 18.23 0.14 10.22
CA TRP A 164 19.09 -0.70 9.38
C TRP A 164 18.60 -0.70 7.94
N PRO A 165 19.50 -0.86 6.96
CA PRO A 165 19.14 -0.92 5.55
C PRO A 165 18.13 -2.06 5.28
N GLY A 166 17.03 -1.77 4.57
CA GLY A 166 15.99 -2.76 4.28
C GLY A 166 14.93 -2.95 5.36
N ALA A 167 14.93 -2.15 6.44
CA ALA A 167 13.87 -2.16 7.43
C ALA A 167 12.50 -1.89 6.78
N HIS A 168 12.44 -0.99 5.79
CA HIS A 168 11.25 -0.68 5.00
C HIS A 168 10.78 -1.84 4.09
N LEU A 169 11.60 -2.86 3.88
CA LEU A 169 11.27 -4.11 3.18
C LEU A 169 10.87 -5.22 4.17
N GLY A 170 10.67 -4.87 5.44
CA GLY A 170 10.32 -5.81 6.52
C GLY A 170 11.47 -6.69 6.98
N LEU A 171 12.71 -6.40 6.58
CA LEU A 171 13.87 -7.13 7.08
C LEU A 171 14.07 -6.83 8.56
N THR A 172 14.36 -7.85 9.35
CA THR A 172 14.91 -7.65 10.70
C THR A 172 16.35 -7.14 10.59
N GLN A 173 16.88 -6.54 11.65
CA GLN A 173 18.28 -6.12 11.69
C GLN A 173 19.22 -7.26 11.28
N ARG A 174 18.97 -8.47 11.79
CA ARG A 174 19.79 -9.64 11.48
C ARG A 174 19.71 -10.09 10.02
N GLU A 175 18.53 -10.01 9.41
CA GLU A 175 18.36 -10.28 7.98
C GLU A 175 19.02 -9.20 7.12
N SER A 176 19.02 -7.94 7.56
CA SER A 176 19.75 -6.86 6.92
C SER A 176 21.26 -7.08 6.95
N GLU A 177 21.81 -7.46 8.11
CA GLU A 177 23.22 -7.80 8.25
C GLU A 177 23.63 -8.98 7.33
N VAL A 178 22.76 -10.00 7.26
CA VAL A 178 22.96 -11.14 6.34
C VAL A 178 22.89 -10.69 4.89
N LEU A 179 21.93 -9.82 4.50
CA LEU A 179 21.83 -9.30 3.15
C LEU A 179 23.08 -8.49 2.76
N ALA A 180 23.57 -7.63 3.64
CA ALA A 180 24.81 -6.87 3.40
C ALA A 180 26.00 -7.76 3.07
N LEU A 181 26.14 -8.87 3.79
CA LEU A 181 27.22 -9.83 3.56
C LEU A 181 26.99 -10.70 2.31
N LEU A 182 25.73 -10.99 1.97
CA LEU A 182 25.39 -11.65 0.72
C LEU A 182 25.77 -10.76 -0.49
N VAL A 183 25.33 -9.52 -0.51
CA VAL A 183 25.66 -8.53 -1.57
C VAL A 183 27.19 -8.34 -1.67
N SER A 184 27.89 -8.38 -0.55
CA SER A 184 29.38 -8.35 -0.50
C SER A 184 30.02 -9.69 -0.89
N ASN A 185 29.29 -10.60 -1.48
CA ASN A 185 29.75 -11.90 -2.02
C ASN A 185 30.37 -12.87 -1.01
N HIS A 186 29.96 -12.82 0.28
CA HIS A 186 30.39 -13.79 1.26
C HIS A 186 29.62 -15.13 1.11
N SER A 187 30.31 -16.25 1.38
CA SER A 187 29.66 -17.56 1.50
C SER A 187 28.90 -17.69 2.83
N ASN A 188 27.96 -18.63 2.93
CA ASN A 188 27.24 -18.87 4.18
C ASN A 188 28.17 -19.13 5.37
N LYS A 189 29.28 -19.86 5.13
CA LYS A 189 30.31 -20.08 6.12
C LYS A 189 31.03 -18.77 6.54
N GLY A 190 31.32 -17.90 5.55
CA GLY A 190 31.90 -16.59 5.81
C GLY A 190 30.97 -15.66 6.57
N ILE A 191 29.67 -15.69 6.24
CA ILE A 191 28.61 -14.94 6.97
C ILE A 191 28.52 -15.46 8.41
N ALA A 192 28.47 -16.78 8.60
CA ALA A 192 28.40 -17.42 9.90
C ALA A 192 29.58 -17.00 10.81
N ALA A 193 30.78 -17.01 10.25
CA ALA A 193 31.99 -16.57 10.97
C ALA A 193 31.94 -15.09 11.36
N LYS A 194 31.53 -14.20 10.44
CA LYS A 194 31.43 -12.76 10.69
C LYS A 194 30.35 -12.39 11.71
N LEU A 195 29.24 -13.09 11.67
CA LEU A 195 28.07 -12.82 12.53
C LEU A 195 28.13 -13.65 13.85
N VAL A 196 29.11 -14.49 14.03
CA VAL A 196 29.29 -15.37 15.19
C VAL A 196 28.07 -16.25 15.45
N VAL A 197 27.59 -16.94 14.41
CA VAL A 197 26.46 -17.86 14.46
C VAL A 197 26.78 -19.15 13.69
N SER A 198 25.90 -20.15 13.77
CA SER A 198 26.04 -21.37 12.96
C SER A 198 25.61 -21.12 11.48
N GLU A 199 26.15 -21.93 10.55
CA GLU A 199 25.74 -21.87 9.14
C GLU A 199 24.24 -22.17 8.98
N ASP A 200 23.63 -23.00 9.82
CA ASP A 200 22.20 -23.30 9.76
C ASP A 200 21.36 -22.12 10.24
N THR A 201 21.85 -21.33 11.19
CA THR A 201 21.25 -20.04 11.56
C THR A 201 21.26 -19.06 10.37
N VAL A 202 22.39 -18.97 9.65
CA VAL A 202 22.49 -18.14 8.43
C VAL A 202 21.49 -18.60 7.37
N LYS A 203 21.37 -19.90 7.09
CA LYS A 203 20.39 -20.45 6.14
C LYS A 203 18.95 -20.09 6.53
N THR A 204 18.66 -20.08 7.84
CA THR A 204 17.33 -19.69 8.35
C THR A 204 17.05 -18.22 8.07
N HIS A 205 18.00 -17.33 8.33
CA HIS A 205 17.87 -15.91 8.01
C HIS A 205 17.77 -15.66 6.50
N ILE A 206 18.54 -16.35 5.67
CA ILE A 206 18.46 -16.27 4.19
C ILE A 206 17.06 -16.69 3.70
N ARG A 207 16.50 -17.76 4.25
CA ARG A 207 15.15 -18.20 3.88
C ARG A 207 14.09 -17.15 4.26
N GLY A 208 14.19 -16.55 5.45
CA GLY A 208 13.34 -15.46 5.90
C GLY A 208 13.47 -14.22 5.00
N LEU A 209 14.70 -13.82 4.71
CA LEU A 209 15.07 -12.74 3.82
C LEU A 209 14.47 -12.92 2.40
N TYR A 210 14.70 -14.07 1.76
CA TYR A 210 14.19 -14.33 0.41
C TYR A 210 12.67 -14.25 0.35
N ARG A 211 11.98 -14.82 1.34
CA ARG A 211 10.52 -14.72 1.44
C ARG A 211 10.05 -13.27 1.56
N LYS A 212 10.72 -12.44 2.36
CA LYS A 212 10.36 -11.03 2.56
C LYS A 212 10.65 -10.16 1.34
N LEU A 213 11.72 -10.47 0.61
CA LEU A 213 12.08 -9.77 -0.62
C LEU A 213 11.31 -10.29 -1.86
N GLY A 214 10.53 -11.39 -1.73
CA GLY A 214 9.80 -12.01 -2.84
C GLY A 214 10.71 -12.64 -3.89
N VAL A 215 11.89 -13.16 -3.47
CA VAL A 215 12.90 -13.76 -4.37
C VAL A 215 13.20 -15.20 -3.97
N SER A 216 13.77 -15.98 -4.88
CA SER A 216 14.09 -17.40 -4.68
C SER A 216 15.57 -17.70 -4.52
N ASP A 217 16.43 -16.77 -4.87
CA ASP A 217 17.88 -16.99 -4.91
C ASP A 217 18.68 -15.72 -4.58
N ARG A 218 19.99 -15.87 -4.53
CA ARG A 218 20.93 -14.79 -4.20
C ARG A 218 20.91 -13.67 -5.24
N GLY A 219 20.87 -14.02 -6.54
CA GLY A 219 20.86 -13.04 -7.61
C GLY A 219 19.62 -12.13 -7.54
N GLY A 220 18.46 -12.72 -7.21
CA GLY A 220 17.25 -11.96 -6.93
C GLY A 220 17.41 -11.01 -5.73
N ALA A 221 18.03 -11.46 -4.64
CA ALA A 221 18.27 -10.61 -3.48
C ALA A 221 19.26 -9.46 -3.78
N ASP A 222 20.32 -9.74 -4.56
CA ASP A 222 21.27 -8.71 -5.02
C ASP A 222 20.58 -7.67 -5.91
N ALA A 223 19.70 -8.09 -6.83
CA ALA A 223 18.95 -7.20 -7.70
C ALA A 223 17.99 -6.29 -6.90
N VAL A 224 17.31 -6.82 -5.88
CA VAL A 224 16.46 -6.02 -4.98
C VAL A 224 17.31 -5.03 -4.19
N ALA A 225 18.42 -5.46 -3.61
CA ALA A 225 19.31 -4.59 -2.84
C ALA A 225 19.83 -3.42 -3.69
N LEU A 226 20.21 -3.69 -4.95
CA LEU A 226 20.66 -2.66 -5.90
C LEU A 226 19.54 -1.68 -6.26
N ARG A 227 18.36 -2.19 -6.59
CA ARG A 227 17.18 -1.36 -6.94
C ARG A 227 16.77 -0.45 -5.80
N GLU A 228 16.79 -0.95 -4.57
CA GLU A 228 16.43 -0.21 -3.37
C GLU A 228 17.56 0.66 -2.82
N GLY A 229 18.74 0.63 -3.44
CA GLY A 229 19.90 1.43 -3.03
C GLY A 229 20.48 1.03 -1.66
N LEU A 230 20.31 -0.23 -1.27
CA LEU A 230 20.85 -0.75 -0.02
C LEU A 230 22.36 -1.02 -0.14
N PHE A 231 23.09 -0.73 0.91
CA PHE A 231 24.53 -1.08 1.03
C PHE A 231 25.46 -0.50 -0.07
N ARG A 232 25.20 0.75 -0.51
CA ARG A 232 26.13 1.53 -1.35
C ARG A 232 27.20 2.20 -0.52
#